data_702fe87de8fb009c16cd3b4f2cbdbcee
#
_entry.id   702fe87de8fb009c16cd3b4f2cbdbcee
#
_cell.length_a   1.000
_cell.length_b   1.000
_cell.length_c   1.000
_cell.angle_alpha   90.00
_cell.angle_beta   90.00
_cell.angle_gamma   90.00
#
_symmetry.space_group_name_H-M   'P 1'
#
loop_
_entity.id
_entity.type
_entity.pdbx_description
1 polymer ?
#
loop_
_entity_poly.entity_id
_entity_poly.type
_entity_poly.pdbx_seq_one_letter_code
_entity_poly.pdbx_strand_id
1 'polypeptide(L)'
;PPGDLRNCLVALADREPLMERIMQYRFKGDSPLAGHSFGNLFIAAMAEAEGGMEAGLSATSQILNVRGKVVPSTLRDIRLKAEMTDGSIINGESEIPKAHKRIRTMAMEPADAPATASAVQAILNADILIFGPGSLYTSVIPNLLVTGIRDAVIKSEAVKIYICNVMTQPGETDGYGAFEHVQALIQQAGTQFLDYVIVNDQRVTAAQLAQYNEKGSMPVTPDIKKIERLGIQVIPTRLISNKDLVRHNPQKLAQVIISLVYRLRLFGKGIQFFDYFFMRQSMRELKKK
;
A
#
# COMPACT_ATOMS: atom_id res chain seq x y z
N PRO A 1 -7.27 -13.68 3.14
CA PRO A 1 -8.58 -13.04 3.08
C PRO A 1 -8.57 -11.95 2.01
N PRO A 2 -9.65 -11.78 1.20
CA PRO A 2 -9.65 -10.83 0.08
C PRO A 2 -9.78 -9.36 0.49
N GLY A 3 -9.43 -9.02 1.72
CA GLY A 3 -9.62 -7.67 2.28
C GLY A 3 -8.91 -6.57 1.51
N ASP A 4 -7.65 -6.77 1.18
CA ASP A 4 -6.86 -5.80 0.42
C ASP A 4 -7.33 -5.73 -1.04
N LEU A 5 -7.65 -6.87 -1.66
CA LEU A 5 -8.24 -6.92 -3.00
C LEU A 5 -9.55 -6.15 -3.06
N ARG A 6 -10.44 -6.34 -2.06
CA ARG A 6 -11.68 -5.57 -1.93
C ARG A 6 -11.40 -4.08 -1.81
N ASN A 7 -10.46 -3.67 -0.97
CA ASN A 7 -10.11 -2.26 -0.79
C ASN A 7 -9.60 -1.64 -2.10
N CYS A 8 -8.79 -2.37 -2.87
CA CYS A 8 -8.33 -1.93 -4.19
C CYS A 8 -9.50 -1.79 -5.18
N LEU A 9 -10.39 -2.78 -5.25
CA LEU A 9 -11.57 -2.74 -6.13
C LEU A 9 -12.46 -1.53 -5.81
N VAL A 10 -12.78 -1.31 -4.54
CA VAL A 10 -13.60 -0.17 -4.09
C VAL A 10 -12.92 1.17 -4.38
N ALA A 11 -11.60 1.25 -4.19
CA ALA A 11 -10.85 2.48 -4.45
C ALA A 11 -10.78 2.85 -5.95
N LEU A 12 -10.80 1.86 -6.82
CA LEU A 12 -10.72 2.02 -8.27
C LEU A 12 -12.11 2.06 -8.96
N ALA A 13 -13.18 1.70 -8.25
CA ALA A 13 -14.53 1.72 -8.79
C ALA A 13 -14.96 3.13 -9.21
N ASP A 14 -15.66 3.23 -10.32
CA ASP A 14 -16.34 4.47 -10.70
C ASP A 14 -17.50 4.69 -9.74
N ARG A 15 -17.58 5.89 -9.15
CA ARG A 15 -18.28 6.12 -7.89
C ARG A 15 -19.80 5.97 -8.00
N GLU A 16 -20.32 4.85 -7.57
CA GLU A 16 -21.66 4.80 -6.98
C GLU A 16 -21.52 4.76 -5.43
N PRO A 17 -21.87 5.82 -4.70
CA PRO A 17 -21.68 5.89 -3.24
C PRO A 17 -22.38 4.77 -2.48
N LEU A 18 -23.46 4.24 -3.05
CA LEU A 18 -24.20 3.13 -2.48
C LEU A 18 -23.39 1.83 -2.59
N MET A 19 -22.79 1.55 -3.74
CA MET A 19 -22.00 0.35 -3.96
C MET A 19 -20.75 0.33 -3.07
N GLU A 20 -20.04 1.48 -2.96
CA GLU A 20 -18.93 1.62 -2.03
C GLU A 20 -19.33 1.28 -0.60
N ARG A 21 -20.45 1.83 -0.13
CA ARG A 21 -20.98 1.58 1.21
C ARG A 21 -21.34 0.12 1.43
N ILE A 22 -21.98 -0.54 0.45
CA ILE A 22 -22.36 -1.95 0.53
C ILE A 22 -21.11 -2.84 0.52
N MET A 23 -20.14 -2.61 -0.34
CA MET A 23 -18.92 -3.40 -0.39
C MET A 23 -18.10 -3.33 0.92
N GLN A 24 -18.22 -2.24 1.66
CA GLN A 24 -17.55 -2.07 2.95
C GLN A 24 -18.42 -2.50 4.14
N TYR A 25 -19.69 -2.84 3.92
CA TYR A 25 -20.60 -3.25 4.98
C TYR A 25 -20.09 -4.51 5.69
N ARG A 26 -20.14 -4.50 7.03
CA ARG A 26 -19.90 -5.68 7.88
C ARG A 26 -21.18 -6.12 8.54
N PHE A 27 -21.45 -7.40 8.44
CA PHE A 27 -22.60 -8.00 9.10
C PHE A 27 -22.48 -7.89 10.62
N LYS A 28 -23.56 -7.47 11.26
CA LYS A 28 -23.67 -7.31 12.72
C LYS A 28 -24.60 -8.38 13.29
N GLY A 29 -24.59 -8.51 14.63
CA GLY A 29 -25.45 -9.45 15.35
C GLY A 29 -24.81 -10.82 15.54
N ASP A 30 -25.62 -11.85 15.86
CA ASP A 30 -25.16 -13.19 16.25
C ASP A 30 -25.31 -14.23 15.13
N SER A 31 -25.47 -13.78 13.88
CA SER A 31 -25.59 -14.70 12.74
C SER A 31 -24.20 -15.28 12.35
N PRO A 32 -24.16 -16.42 11.62
CA PRO A 32 -22.91 -16.97 11.09
C PRO A 32 -22.13 -16.00 10.21
N LEU A 33 -22.78 -14.93 9.71
CA LEU A 33 -22.15 -13.88 8.92
C LEU A 33 -21.56 -12.75 9.77
N ALA A 34 -21.78 -12.74 11.08
CA ALA A 34 -21.31 -11.68 11.97
C ALA A 34 -19.80 -11.45 11.81
N GLY A 35 -19.40 -10.17 11.66
CA GLY A 35 -18.01 -9.79 11.41
C GLY A 35 -17.52 -9.93 9.97
N HIS A 36 -18.19 -10.71 9.12
CA HIS A 36 -17.83 -10.79 7.70
C HIS A 36 -18.15 -9.50 6.95
N SER A 37 -17.31 -9.13 6.01
CA SER A 37 -17.58 -8.02 5.08
C SER A 37 -18.38 -8.55 3.88
N PHE A 38 -19.45 -7.83 3.50
CA PHE A 38 -20.19 -8.15 2.28
C PHE A 38 -19.29 -8.25 1.06
N GLY A 39 -18.41 -7.27 0.87
CA GLY A 39 -17.50 -7.28 -0.30
C GLY A 39 -16.54 -8.47 -0.33
N ASN A 40 -16.10 -8.98 0.84
CA ASN A 40 -15.29 -10.20 0.87
C ASN A 40 -16.11 -11.43 0.46
N LEU A 41 -17.35 -11.53 0.92
CA LEU A 41 -18.27 -12.61 0.52
C LEU A 41 -18.64 -12.51 -0.96
N PHE A 42 -18.86 -11.29 -1.46
CA PHE A 42 -19.15 -11.04 -2.86
C PHE A 42 -17.99 -11.51 -3.76
N ILE A 43 -16.76 -11.15 -3.43
CA ILE A 43 -15.57 -11.60 -4.19
C ILE A 43 -15.43 -13.13 -4.14
N ALA A 44 -15.68 -13.75 -2.97
CA ALA A 44 -15.63 -15.20 -2.84
C ALA A 44 -16.70 -15.90 -3.71
N ALA A 45 -17.94 -15.40 -3.69
CA ALA A 45 -19.03 -15.91 -4.52
C ALA A 45 -18.72 -15.75 -6.02
N MET A 46 -18.16 -14.61 -6.41
CA MET A 46 -17.75 -14.39 -7.80
C MET A 46 -16.62 -15.32 -8.21
N ALA A 47 -15.65 -15.58 -7.32
CA ALA A 47 -14.57 -16.52 -7.60
C ALA A 47 -15.08 -17.97 -7.78
N GLU A 48 -16.09 -18.37 -7.02
CA GLU A 48 -16.74 -19.67 -7.16
C GLU A 48 -17.55 -19.75 -8.46
N ALA A 49 -18.36 -18.74 -8.75
CA ALA A 49 -19.21 -18.68 -9.94
C ALA A 49 -18.41 -18.67 -11.25
N GLU A 50 -17.28 -17.96 -11.28
CA GLU A 50 -16.43 -17.79 -12.46
C GLU A 50 -15.30 -18.84 -12.56
N GLY A 51 -15.25 -19.81 -11.65
CA GLY A 51 -14.29 -20.92 -11.68
C GLY A 51 -12.88 -20.56 -11.24
N GLY A 52 -12.70 -19.45 -10.50
CA GLY A 52 -11.41 -19.10 -9.90
C GLY A 52 -11.27 -17.64 -9.50
N MET A 53 -10.28 -17.37 -8.66
CA MET A 53 -10.07 -16.04 -8.07
C MET A 53 -9.78 -14.96 -9.12
N GLU A 54 -8.96 -15.23 -10.13
CA GLU A 54 -8.64 -14.23 -11.17
C GLU A 54 -9.85 -13.90 -12.02
N ALA A 55 -10.64 -14.90 -12.43
CA ALA A 55 -11.87 -14.71 -13.19
C ALA A 55 -12.92 -13.97 -12.36
N GLY A 56 -13.12 -14.35 -11.10
CA GLY A 56 -14.01 -13.67 -10.16
C GLY A 56 -13.64 -12.22 -9.89
N LEU A 57 -12.34 -11.90 -9.75
CA LEU A 57 -11.86 -10.52 -9.63
C LEU A 57 -12.09 -9.71 -10.91
N SER A 58 -11.90 -10.34 -12.08
CA SER A 58 -12.18 -9.71 -13.38
C SER A 58 -13.66 -9.37 -13.51
N ALA A 59 -14.55 -10.32 -13.23
CA ALA A 59 -15.99 -10.10 -13.25
C ALA A 59 -16.44 -9.06 -12.22
N THR A 60 -15.91 -9.12 -11.00
CA THR A 60 -16.15 -8.11 -9.97
C THR A 60 -15.71 -6.71 -10.45
N SER A 61 -14.55 -6.61 -11.12
CA SER A 61 -14.06 -5.35 -11.67
C SER A 61 -14.99 -4.78 -12.74
N GLN A 62 -15.58 -5.62 -13.56
CA GLN A 62 -16.58 -5.20 -14.56
C GLN A 62 -17.86 -4.70 -13.90
N ILE A 63 -18.39 -5.43 -12.90
CA ILE A 63 -19.61 -5.03 -12.16
C ILE A 63 -19.42 -3.69 -11.46
N LEU A 64 -18.24 -3.46 -10.90
CA LEU A 64 -17.90 -2.22 -10.16
C LEU A 64 -17.39 -1.10 -11.09
N ASN A 65 -17.33 -1.33 -12.40
CA ASN A 65 -16.75 -0.40 -13.37
C ASN A 65 -15.37 0.15 -12.91
N VAL A 66 -14.47 -0.77 -12.53
CA VAL A 66 -13.17 -0.47 -11.96
C VAL A 66 -12.25 0.14 -13.02
N ARG A 67 -11.62 1.26 -12.71
CA ARG A 67 -10.59 1.87 -13.56
C ARG A 67 -9.23 1.24 -13.26
N GLY A 68 -8.79 0.36 -14.14
CA GLY A 68 -7.55 -0.39 -13.99
C GLY A 68 -7.77 -1.88 -13.80
N LYS A 69 -6.77 -2.57 -13.28
CA LYS A 69 -6.80 -4.01 -13.08
C LYS A 69 -6.34 -4.35 -11.67
N VAL A 70 -7.09 -5.19 -10.98
CA VAL A 70 -6.71 -5.77 -9.68
C VAL A 70 -6.35 -7.23 -9.91
N VAL A 71 -5.13 -7.61 -9.51
CA VAL A 71 -4.61 -8.97 -9.68
C VAL A 71 -4.06 -9.49 -8.35
N PRO A 72 -4.25 -10.78 -8.03
CA PRO A 72 -3.66 -11.37 -6.84
C PRO A 72 -2.17 -11.66 -7.06
N SER A 73 -1.35 -11.49 -6.03
CA SER A 73 0.08 -11.83 -6.07
C SER A 73 0.30 -13.33 -6.21
N THR A 74 -0.55 -14.14 -5.58
CA THR A 74 -0.57 -15.61 -5.65
C THR A 74 -2.01 -16.12 -5.53
N LEU A 75 -2.29 -17.31 -6.08
CA LEU A 75 -3.57 -18.02 -5.93
C LEU A 75 -3.54 -19.08 -4.83
N ARG A 76 -2.39 -19.27 -4.18
CA ARG A 76 -2.29 -20.18 -3.04
C ARG A 76 -2.92 -19.57 -1.81
N ASP A 77 -3.55 -20.40 -1.00
CA ASP A 77 -3.93 -20.02 0.36
C ASP A 77 -2.65 -19.92 1.19
N ILE A 78 -2.34 -18.70 1.62
CA ILE A 78 -1.13 -18.40 2.38
C ILE A 78 -1.46 -17.95 3.79
N ARG A 79 -0.57 -18.24 4.73
CA ARG A 79 -0.60 -17.72 6.10
C ARG A 79 0.66 -16.93 6.37
N LEU A 80 0.51 -15.73 6.92
CA LEU A 80 1.64 -14.91 7.34
C LEU A 80 2.21 -15.44 8.67
N LYS A 81 3.53 -15.42 8.75
CA LYS A 81 4.30 -15.71 9.98
C LYS A 81 5.24 -14.55 10.24
N ALA A 82 5.33 -14.11 11.49
CA ALA A 82 6.31 -13.14 11.92
C ALA A 82 7.26 -13.76 12.93
N GLU A 83 8.56 -13.67 12.69
CA GLU A 83 9.59 -13.93 13.69
C GLU A 83 9.83 -12.62 14.44
N MET A 84 9.68 -12.64 15.75
CA MET A 84 9.89 -11.51 16.61
C MET A 84 11.37 -11.40 17.06
N THR A 85 11.78 -10.23 17.52
CA THR A 85 13.17 -10.01 17.98
C THR A 85 13.55 -10.85 19.19
N ASP A 86 12.58 -11.36 19.98
CA ASP A 86 12.79 -12.28 21.09
C ASP A 86 12.83 -13.76 20.65
N GLY A 87 12.77 -14.04 19.34
CA GLY A 87 12.79 -15.37 18.76
C GLY A 87 11.43 -16.07 18.74
N SER A 88 10.36 -15.51 19.29
CA SER A 88 9.03 -16.08 19.20
C SER A 88 8.46 -15.97 17.78
N ILE A 89 7.65 -16.96 17.36
CA ILE A 89 6.99 -16.98 16.05
C ILE A 89 5.49 -16.78 16.26
N ILE A 90 4.93 -15.78 15.57
CA ILE A 90 3.49 -15.48 15.58
C ILE A 90 2.91 -15.83 14.21
N ASN A 91 1.81 -16.58 14.19
CA ASN A 91 1.14 -17.02 12.99
C ASN A 91 -0.19 -16.28 12.80
N GLY A 92 -0.44 -15.81 11.60
CA GLY A 92 -1.71 -15.16 11.19
C GLY A 92 -1.65 -13.65 11.18
N GLU A 93 -2.15 -13.08 10.10
CA GLU A 93 -2.20 -11.64 9.85
C GLU A 93 -2.80 -10.83 11.02
N SER A 94 -3.91 -11.32 11.57
CA SER A 94 -4.63 -10.66 12.67
C SER A 94 -3.95 -10.82 14.03
N GLU A 95 -3.11 -11.83 14.22
CA GLU A 95 -2.45 -12.13 15.50
C GLU A 95 -1.11 -11.38 15.65
N ILE A 96 -0.46 -11.09 14.53
CA ILE A 96 0.83 -10.40 14.52
C ILE A 96 0.76 -9.04 15.24
N PRO A 97 -0.18 -8.13 14.92
CA PRO A 97 -0.27 -6.86 15.65
C PRO A 97 -0.65 -7.01 17.12
N LYS A 98 -1.44 -8.05 17.48
CA LYS A 98 -1.87 -8.29 18.87
C LYS A 98 -0.74 -8.74 19.78
N ALA A 99 0.34 -9.27 19.22
CA ALA A 99 1.48 -9.69 19.99
C ALA A 99 2.24 -8.52 20.64
N HIS A 100 2.10 -7.29 20.13
CA HIS A 100 2.79 -6.09 20.61
C HIS A 100 4.31 -6.31 20.78
N LYS A 101 4.92 -7.07 19.87
CA LYS A 101 6.34 -7.37 19.85
C LYS A 101 6.98 -6.80 18.59
N ARG A 102 8.26 -6.48 18.70
CA ARG A 102 9.00 -5.99 17.53
C ARG A 102 9.24 -7.12 16.54
N ILE A 103 8.82 -6.92 15.30
CA ILE A 103 8.98 -7.87 14.20
C ILE A 103 10.45 -7.81 13.72
N ARG A 104 11.08 -8.99 13.63
CA ARG A 104 12.42 -9.16 13.07
C ARG A 104 12.36 -9.41 11.56
N THR A 105 11.51 -10.37 11.14
CA THR A 105 11.30 -10.70 9.74
C THR A 105 9.93 -11.33 9.53
N MET A 106 9.46 -11.26 8.29
CA MET A 106 8.21 -11.89 7.86
C MET A 106 8.49 -13.11 6.99
N ALA A 107 7.63 -14.09 7.09
CA ALA A 107 7.58 -15.25 6.22
C ALA A 107 6.12 -15.59 5.85
N MET A 108 5.95 -16.45 4.88
CA MET A 108 4.63 -17.00 4.52
C MET A 108 4.68 -18.52 4.49
N GLU A 109 3.54 -19.15 4.64
CA GLU A 109 3.36 -20.60 4.50
C GLU A 109 2.20 -20.88 3.54
N PRO A 110 2.44 -21.65 2.46
CA PRO A 110 3.72 -22.21 2.03
C PRO A 110 4.70 -21.13 1.53
N ALA A 111 6.01 -21.34 1.78
CA ALA A 111 7.06 -20.38 1.43
C ALA A 111 7.32 -20.29 -0.08
N ASP A 112 6.93 -21.32 -0.82
CA ASP A 112 7.11 -21.49 -2.27
C ASP A 112 5.84 -21.13 -3.08
N ALA A 113 4.91 -20.38 -2.49
CA ALA A 113 3.70 -19.95 -3.19
C ALA A 113 4.05 -19.25 -4.51
N PRO A 114 3.58 -19.75 -5.68
CA PRO A 114 3.93 -19.19 -6.96
C PRO A 114 3.23 -17.84 -7.17
N ALA A 115 3.95 -16.92 -7.81
CA ALA A 115 3.36 -15.67 -8.28
C ALA A 115 2.39 -15.93 -9.44
N THR A 116 1.35 -15.12 -9.56
CA THR A 116 0.50 -15.13 -10.75
C THR A 116 1.24 -14.52 -11.95
N ALA A 117 1.06 -15.10 -13.13
CA ALA A 117 1.67 -14.58 -14.36
C ALA A 117 1.19 -13.14 -14.64
N SER A 118 -0.08 -12.84 -14.35
CA SER A 118 -0.67 -11.52 -14.53
C SER A 118 0.00 -10.46 -13.65
N ALA A 119 0.33 -10.77 -12.40
CA ALA A 119 1.03 -9.85 -11.50
C ALA A 119 2.48 -9.63 -11.92
N VAL A 120 3.20 -10.71 -12.27
CA VAL A 120 4.58 -10.63 -12.78
C VAL A 120 4.67 -9.76 -14.03
N GLN A 121 3.78 -9.99 -15.02
CA GLN A 121 3.74 -9.18 -16.24
C GLN A 121 3.40 -7.72 -15.96
N ALA A 122 2.43 -7.45 -15.07
CA ALA A 122 2.09 -6.08 -14.71
C ALA A 122 3.28 -5.34 -14.10
N ILE A 123 4.08 -5.99 -13.24
CA ILE A 123 5.28 -5.41 -12.63
C ILE A 123 6.36 -5.15 -13.67
N LEU A 124 6.64 -6.12 -14.56
CA LEU A 124 7.71 -5.99 -15.55
C LEU A 124 7.38 -4.95 -16.64
N ASN A 125 6.09 -4.73 -16.95
CA ASN A 125 5.64 -3.77 -17.95
C ASN A 125 5.31 -2.39 -17.36
N ALA A 126 5.45 -2.20 -16.07
CA ALA A 126 5.17 -0.92 -15.44
C ALA A 126 6.26 0.12 -15.73
N ASP A 127 5.89 1.38 -15.90
CA ASP A 127 6.81 2.52 -15.87
C ASP A 127 7.17 2.91 -14.43
N ILE A 128 6.24 2.68 -13.49
CA ILE A 128 6.39 3.05 -12.08
C ILE A 128 5.77 1.97 -11.22
N LEU A 129 6.48 1.57 -10.17
CA LEU A 129 6.00 0.70 -9.10
C LEU A 129 5.82 1.51 -7.82
N ILE A 130 4.62 1.48 -7.25
CA ILE A 130 4.30 2.19 -6.02
C ILE A 130 4.02 1.18 -4.92
N PHE A 131 4.75 1.29 -3.80
CA PHE A 131 4.59 0.47 -2.61
C PHE A 131 3.81 1.26 -1.56
N GLY A 132 2.62 0.76 -1.20
CA GLY A 132 1.75 1.42 -0.23
C GLY A 132 0.91 2.58 -0.82
N PRO A 133 0.25 3.38 0.05
CA PRO A 133 0.23 3.23 1.51
C PRO A 133 -0.55 1.99 1.97
N GLY A 134 -0.12 1.44 3.09
CA GLY A 134 -0.74 0.25 3.72
C GLY A 134 0.05 -0.17 4.95
N SER A 135 -0.45 -1.14 5.68
CA SER A 135 0.28 -1.77 6.78
C SER A 135 1.60 -2.33 6.26
N LEU A 136 2.71 -1.93 6.88
CA LEU A 136 4.03 -2.31 6.40
C LEU A 136 4.19 -3.83 6.34
N TYR A 137 3.91 -4.50 7.46
CA TYR A 137 4.17 -5.92 7.62
C TYR A 137 3.01 -6.82 7.19
N THR A 138 1.79 -6.31 7.18
CA THR A 138 0.61 -7.14 6.86
C THR A 138 -0.01 -6.86 5.50
N SER A 139 0.36 -5.74 4.83
CA SER A 139 -0.16 -5.42 3.49
C SER A 139 0.94 -5.19 2.43
N VAL A 140 2.03 -4.49 2.76
CA VAL A 140 3.07 -4.15 1.77
C VAL A 140 4.10 -5.28 1.63
N ILE A 141 4.77 -5.64 2.71
CA ILE A 141 5.80 -6.70 2.74
C ILE A 141 5.28 -8.06 2.25
N PRO A 142 4.04 -8.51 2.55
CA PRO A 142 3.56 -9.80 2.08
C PRO A 142 3.68 -10.03 0.58
N ASN A 143 3.54 -8.99 -0.23
CA ASN A 143 3.73 -9.10 -1.68
C ASN A 143 5.19 -9.44 -2.04
N LEU A 144 6.16 -8.94 -1.29
CA LEU A 144 7.59 -9.24 -1.50
C LEU A 144 8.00 -10.63 -0.99
N LEU A 145 7.16 -11.28 -0.16
CA LEU A 145 7.38 -12.66 0.25
C LEU A 145 7.15 -13.65 -0.89
N VAL A 146 6.28 -13.32 -1.85
CA VAL A 146 6.08 -14.13 -3.06
C VAL A 146 7.30 -13.97 -3.96
N THR A 147 8.14 -15.00 -4.03
CA THR A 147 9.46 -14.94 -4.69
C THR A 147 9.38 -14.40 -6.13
N GLY A 148 8.42 -14.86 -6.93
CA GLY A 148 8.24 -14.38 -8.31
C GLY A 148 7.86 -12.90 -8.39
N ILE A 149 7.12 -12.36 -7.41
CA ILE A 149 6.82 -10.93 -7.31
C ILE A 149 8.08 -10.14 -6.94
N ARG A 150 8.79 -10.58 -5.90
CA ARG A 150 10.04 -9.95 -5.48
C ARG A 150 11.05 -9.89 -6.62
N ASP A 151 11.25 -11.00 -7.31
CA ASP A 151 12.21 -11.08 -8.41
C ASP A 151 11.80 -10.20 -9.59
N ALA A 152 10.50 -10.10 -9.90
CA ALA A 152 9.99 -9.20 -10.91
C ALA A 152 10.21 -7.72 -10.52
N VAL A 153 9.97 -7.36 -9.24
CA VAL A 153 10.24 -6.01 -8.72
C VAL A 153 11.72 -5.63 -8.87
N ILE A 154 12.62 -6.56 -8.50
CA ILE A 154 14.07 -6.31 -8.59
C ILE A 154 14.52 -6.17 -10.05
N LYS A 155 13.99 -7.00 -10.96
CA LYS A 155 14.33 -6.99 -12.40
C LYS A 155 13.70 -5.83 -13.16
N SER A 156 12.59 -5.30 -12.69
CA SER A 156 11.86 -4.23 -13.37
C SER A 156 12.72 -2.97 -13.49
N GLU A 157 12.69 -2.34 -14.66
CA GLU A 157 13.32 -1.02 -14.92
C GLU A 157 12.41 0.14 -14.46
N ALA A 158 11.23 -0.15 -13.98
CA ALA A 158 10.29 0.84 -13.44
C ALA A 158 10.91 1.62 -12.29
N VAL A 159 10.54 2.89 -12.18
CA VAL A 159 10.86 3.70 -11.00
C VAL A 159 10.07 3.20 -9.80
N LYS A 160 10.74 2.90 -8.69
CA LYS A 160 10.15 2.32 -7.48
C LYS A 160 10.00 3.38 -6.40
N ILE A 161 8.75 3.63 -6.01
CA ILE A 161 8.36 4.68 -5.06
C ILE A 161 7.69 4.03 -3.85
N TYR A 162 8.21 4.28 -2.67
CA TYR A 162 7.54 3.89 -1.42
C TYR A 162 6.79 5.08 -0.82
N ILE A 163 5.54 4.86 -0.41
CA ILE A 163 4.72 5.84 0.31
C ILE A 163 4.72 5.44 1.78
N CYS A 164 5.49 6.18 2.59
CA CYS A 164 5.64 5.88 4.00
C CYS A 164 4.38 6.26 4.79
N ASN A 165 4.01 5.44 5.76
CA ASN A 165 2.88 5.71 6.64
C ASN A 165 3.08 7.02 7.41
N VAL A 166 1.97 7.73 7.65
CA VAL A 166 1.98 8.99 8.44
C VAL A 166 2.07 8.71 9.93
N MET A 167 1.44 7.64 10.38
CA MET A 167 1.39 7.19 11.77
C MET A 167 1.92 5.77 11.89
N THR A 168 2.55 5.45 13.03
CA THR A 168 2.91 4.08 13.37
C THR A 168 1.66 3.23 13.59
N GLN A 169 1.78 1.94 13.37
CA GLN A 169 0.74 0.96 13.67
C GLN A 169 1.14 0.18 14.92
N PRO A 170 0.34 0.28 16.02
CA PRO A 170 0.58 -0.47 17.24
C PRO A 170 0.68 -1.97 16.99
N GLY A 171 1.71 -2.59 17.54
CA GLY A 171 1.98 -4.02 17.36
C GLY A 171 2.70 -4.39 16.06
N GLU A 172 2.91 -3.44 15.13
CA GLU A 172 3.68 -3.66 13.90
C GLU A 172 4.90 -2.75 13.81
N THR A 173 4.70 -1.44 13.89
CA THR A 173 5.74 -0.43 13.63
C THR A 173 5.94 0.51 14.82
N ASP A 174 5.79 0.01 16.04
CA ASP A 174 5.99 0.77 17.25
C ASP A 174 7.40 1.39 17.29
N GLY A 175 7.45 2.70 17.45
CA GLY A 175 8.71 3.45 17.50
C GLY A 175 9.44 3.59 16.17
N TYR A 176 8.84 3.21 15.04
CA TYR A 176 9.47 3.35 13.72
C TYR A 176 9.41 4.79 13.23
N GLY A 177 10.55 5.28 12.69
CA GLY A 177 10.59 6.37 11.74
C GLY A 177 10.49 5.87 10.30
N ALA A 178 10.54 6.78 9.34
CA ALA A 178 10.52 6.43 7.92
C ALA A 178 11.75 5.60 7.52
N PHE A 179 12.87 5.78 8.19
CA PHE A 179 14.08 5.00 7.96
C PHE A 179 13.89 3.52 8.31
N GLU A 180 13.30 3.21 9.44
CA GLU A 180 13.02 1.83 9.86
C GLU A 180 12.01 1.15 8.92
N HIS A 181 11.01 1.89 8.40
CA HIS A 181 10.10 1.38 7.37
C HIS A 181 10.84 1.00 6.09
N VAL A 182 11.74 1.86 5.62
CA VAL A 182 12.57 1.61 4.43
C VAL A 182 13.51 0.42 4.66
N GLN A 183 14.15 0.37 5.83
CA GLN A 183 15.04 -0.75 6.17
C GLN A 183 14.30 -2.10 6.17
N ALA A 184 13.09 -2.15 6.71
CA ALA A 184 12.29 -3.38 6.71
C ALA A 184 11.98 -3.85 5.28
N LEU A 185 11.66 -2.95 4.34
CA LEU A 185 11.43 -3.28 2.94
C LEU A 185 12.70 -3.80 2.26
N ILE A 186 13.83 -3.13 2.46
CA ILE A 186 15.14 -3.53 1.91
C ILE A 186 15.56 -4.90 2.45
N GLN A 187 15.41 -5.11 3.76
CA GLN A 187 15.72 -6.37 4.41
C GLN A 187 14.88 -7.51 3.84
N GLN A 188 13.57 -7.27 3.64
CA GLN A 188 12.67 -8.30 3.13
C GLN A 188 12.91 -8.59 1.64
N ALA A 189 13.29 -7.60 0.85
CA ALA A 189 13.67 -7.78 -0.56
C ALA A 189 15.06 -8.44 -0.72
N GLY A 190 15.93 -8.33 0.29
CA GLY A 190 17.32 -8.79 0.26
C GLY A 190 18.28 -7.84 -0.47
N THR A 191 17.79 -6.74 -1.00
CA THR A 191 18.58 -5.72 -1.69
C THR A 191 17.89 -4.36 -1.64
N GLN A 192 18.68 -3.29 -1.79
CA GLN A 192 18.12 -1.96 -2.02
C GLN A 192 17.52 -1.89 -3.43
N PHE A 193 16.24 -1.51 -3.53
CA PHE A 193 15.49 -1.47 -4.78
C PHE A 193 14.65 -0.19 -4.97
N LEU A 194 14.54 0.65 -3.94
CA LEU A 194 13.72 1.85 -3.96
C LEU A 194 14.49 3.03 -4.56
N ASP A 195 13.85 3.79 -5.45
CA ASP A 195 14.40 5.03 -5.99
C ASP A 195 13.93 6.24 -5.19
N TYR A 196 12.66 6.24 -4.75
CA TYR A 196 12.03 7.35 -4.05
C TYR A 196 11.26 6.88 -2.83
N VAL A 197 11.25 7.76 -1.80
CA VAL A 197 10.36 7.61 -0.64
C VAL A 197 9.59 8.92 -0.44
N ILE A 198 8.27 8.84 -0.43
CA ILE A 198 7.39 9.97 -0.09
C ILE A 198 7.11 9.90 1.40
N VAL A 199 7.47 10.95 2.14
CA VAL A 199 7.27 11.05 3.60
C VAL A 199 6.41 12.26 3.95
N ASN A 200 5.64 12.14 5.02
CA ASN A 200 4.93 13.30 5.56
C ASN A 200 5.88 14.14 6.43
N ASP A 201 6.00 15.42 6.12
CA ASP A 201 6.74 16.41 6.91
C ASP A 201 5.83 17.38 7.68
N GLN A 202 4.51 17.24 7.54
CA GLN A 202 3.55 18.06 8.27
C GLN A 202 3.45 17.60 9.72
N ARG A 203 3.55 18.54 10.66
CA ARG A 203 3.32 18.27 12.08
C ARG A 203 1.86 17.88 12.31
N VAL A 204 1.67 16.83 13.11
CA VAL A 204 0.36 16.43 13.64
C VAL A 204 0.01 17.37 14.79
N THR A 205 -1.20 17.90 14.82
CA THR A 205 -1.64 18.82 15.90
C THR A 205 -1.86 18.05 17.21
N ALA A 206 -1.78 18.75 18.33
CA ALA A 206 -2.01 18.15 19.65
C ALA A 206 -3.42 17.52 19.77
N ALA A 207 -4.45 18.15 19.15
CA ALA A 207 -5.81 17.64 19.13
C ALA A 207 -5.92 16.33 18.34
N GLN A 208 -5.22 16.22 17.20
CA GLN A 208 -5.15 15.00 16.43
C GLN A 208 -4.38 13.89 17.16
N LEU A 209 -3.27 14.25 17.84
CA LEU A 209 -2.48 13.30 18.62
C LEU A 209 -3.26 12.69 19.78
N ALA A 210 -4.11 13.46 20.45
CA ALA A 210 -4.92 12.98 21.58
C ALA A 210 -5.77 11.75 21.20
N GLN A 211 -6.33 11.72 19.98
CA GLN A 211 -7.12 10.59 19.50
C GLN A 211 -6.29 9.31 19.22
N TYR A 212 -4.98 9.46 19.01
CA TYR A 212 -4.09 8.34 18.69
C TYR A 212 -3.29 7.86 19.89
N ASN A 213 -3.03 8.73 20.88
CA ASN A 213 -2.29 8.38 22.09
C ASN A 213 -2.97 7.25 22.88
N GLU A 214 -4.31 7.22 22.93
CA GLU A 214 -5.07 6.14 23.56
C GLU A 214 -4.82 4.77 22.88
N LYS A 215 -4.43 4.78 21.60
CA LYS A 215 -4.16 3.56 20.81
C LYS A 215 -2.67 3.26 20.67
N GLY A 216 -1.78 4.06 21.27
CA GLY A 216 -0.33 3.87 21.18
C GLY A 216 0.28 4.20 19.81
N SER A 217 -0.47 4.82 18.89
CA SER A 217 0.05 5.20 17.57
C SER A 217 0.73 6.57 17.63
N MET A 218 1.90 6.70 17.01
CA MET A 218 2.72 7.93 16.99
C MET A 218 2.98 8.39 15.56
N PRO A 219 3.22 9.72 15.34
CA PRO A 219 3.65 10.19 14.02
C PRO A 219 4.99 9.57 13.62
N VAL A 220 5.08 9.14 12.37
CA VAL A 220 6.34 8.65 11.80
C VAL A 220 7.27 9.82 11.55
N THR A 221 8.49 9.77 12.10
CA THR A 221 9.53 10.77 11.82
C THR A 221 10.04 10.62 10.38
N PRO A 222 10.26 11.73 9.63
CA PRO A 222 10.63 11.63 8.22
C PRO A 222 12.02 11.05 7.95
N ASP A 223 12.96 11.13 8.87
CA ASP A 223 14.34 10.59 8.82
C ASP A 223 15.10 10.86 7.49
N ILE A 224 14.84 11.97 6.83
CA ILE A 224 15.28 12.30 5.47
C ILE A 224 16.75 11.95 5.24
N LYS A 225 17.66 12.53 6.07
CA LYS A 225 19.10 12.33 5.89
C LYS A 225 19.55 10.87 6.05
N LYS A 226 18.86 10.09 6.88
CA LYS A 226 19.18 8.66 7.06
C LYS A 226 18.83 7.87 5.80
N ILE A 227 17.68 8.17 5.19
CA ILE A 227 17.21 7.51 3.97
C ILE A 227 18.07 7.91 2.77
N GLU A 228 18.42 9.21 2.63
CA GLU A 228 19.27 9.69 1.53
C GLU A 228 20.66 9.03 1.53
N ARG A 229 21.21 8.70 2.70
CA ARG A 229 22.47 7.94 2.81
C ARG A 229 22.42 6.53 2.21
N LEU A 230 21.23 5.97 2.02
CA LEU A 230 21.01 4.70 1.30
C LEU A 230 20.96 4.88 -0.22
N GLY A 231 21.16 6.09 -0.75
CA GLY A 231 21.05 6.41 -2.16
C GLY A 231 19.60 6.61 -2.64
N ILE A 232 18.64 6.73 -1.72
CA ILE A 232 17.22 6.88 -2.03
C ILE A 232 16.83 8.35 -1.94
N GLN A 233 16.10 8.86 -2.95
CA GLN A 233 15.61 10.24 -2.93
C GLN A 233 14.36 10.35 -2.05
N VAL A 234 14.36 11.32 -1.14
CA VAL A 234 13.23 11.58 -0.24
C VAL A 234 12.42 12.76 -0.74
N ILE A 235 11.08 12.60 -0.77
CA ILE A 235 10.13 13.65 -1.14
C ILE A 235 9.31 14.01 0.12
N PRO A 236 9.75 14.99 0.90
CA PRO A 236 8.99 15.47 2.04
C PRO A 236 7.79 16.28 1.55
N THR A 237 6.61 15.99 2.07
CA THR A 237 5.36 16.62 1.62
C THR A 237 4.31 16.64 2.72
N ARG A 238 3.52 17.71 2.75
CA ARG A 238 2.39 17.86 3.68
C ARG A 238 1.21 16.98 3.24
N LEU A 239 1.16 15.75 3.73
CA LEU A 239 0.21 14.73 3.29
C LEU A 239 -1.00 14.54 4.21
N ILE A 240 -1.04 15.16 5.38
CA ILE A 240 -2.11 14.94 6.35
C ILE A 240 -3.45 15.51 5.84
N SER A 241 -4.51 14.72 5.99
CA SER A 241 -5.88 15.16 5.81
C SER A 241 -6.31 16.05 7.00
N ASN A 242 -7.10 17.10 6.73
CA ASN A 242 -7.68 17.95 7.76
C ASN A 242 -8.92 17.33 8.46
N LYS A 243 -9.24 16.06 8.16
CA LYS A 243 -10.33 15.30 8.78
C LYS A 243 -9.89 14.73 10.15
N ASP A 244 -10.85 14.21 10.91
CA ASP A 244 -10.66 13.71 12.29
C ASP A 244 -9.55 12.66 12.41
N LEU A 245 -9.31 11.85 11.39
CA LEU A 245 -8.25 10.84 11.37
C LEU A 245 -7.01 11.31 10.61
N VAL A 246 -5.82 11.11 11.21
CA VAL A 246 -4.53 11.37 10.58
C VAL A 246 -4.25 10.31 9.52
N ARG A 247 -4.62 10.62 8.28
CA ARG A 247 -4.42 9.77 7.10
C ARG A 247 -3.84 10.60 5.97
N HIS A 248 -3.29 9.93 4.98
CA HIS A 248 -2.92 10.60 3.74
C HIS A 248 -4.13 11.30 3.13
N ASN A 249 -3.93 12.55 2.72
CA ASN A 249 -4.88 13.23 1.85
C ASN A 249 -4.73 12.64 0.43
N PRO A 250 -5.72 11.94 -0.11
CA PRO A 250 -5.58 11.23 -1.38
C PRO A 250 -5.33 12.18 -2.56
N GLN A 251 -5.93 13.36 -2.55
CA GLN A 251 -5.75 14.35 -3.62
C GLN A 251 -4.32 14.91 -3.61
N LYS A 252 -3.80 15.28 -2.42
CA LYS A 252 -2.41 15.76 -2.29
C LYS A 252 -1.41 14.67 -2.69
N LEU A 253 -1.63 13.44 -2.22
CA LEU A 253 -0.75 12.32 -2.55
C LEU A 253 -0.73 12.06 -4.06
N ALA A 254 -1.90 12.02 -4.71
CA ALA A 254 -2.02 11.87 -6.15
C ALA A 254 -1.28 12.99 -6.90
N GLN A 255 -1.44 14.25 -6.47
CA GLN A 255 -0.73 15.39 -7.08
C GLN A 255 0.80 15.24 -6.98
N VAL A 256 1.32 14.78 -5.83
CA VAL A 256 2.77 14.55 -5.64
C VAL A 256 3.26 13.45 -6.57
N ILE A 257 2.56 12.32 -6.64
CA ILE A 257 2.90 11.21 -7.52
C ILE A 257 2.88 11.66 -8.99
N ILE A 258 1.80 12.29 -9.44
CA ILE A 258 1.67 12.78 -10.81
C ILE A 258 2.79 13.78 -11.13
N SER A 259 3.08 14.72 -10.23
CA SER A 259 4.17 15.69 -10.42
C SER A 259 5.54 15.02 -10.52
N LEU A 260 5.77 13.96 -9.74
CA LEU A 260 7.00 13.16 -9.82
C LEU A 260 7.08 12.42 -11.17
N VAL A 261 6.00 11.76 -11.59
CA VAL A 261 5.90 11.06 -12.87
C VAL A 261 6.22 11.99 -14.04
N TYR A 262 5.61 13.17 -14.06
CA TYR A 262 5.88 14.17 -15.09
C TYR A 262 7.34 14.61 -15.09
N ARG A 263 7.91 14.86 -13.91
CA ARG A 263 9.32 15.25 -13.78
C ARG A 263 10.25 14.16 -14.34
N LEU A 264 9.99 12.89 -14.00
CA LEU A 264 10.79 11.76 -14.49
C LEU A 264 10.69 11.59 -16.01
N ARG A 265 9.50 11.75 -16.59
CA ARG A 265 9.30 11.71 -18.06
C ARG A 265 9.99 12.86 -18.77
N LEU A 266 9.95 14.06 -18.23
CA LEU A 266 10.56 15.25 -18.82
C LEU A 266 12.09 15.17 -18.81
N PHE A 267 12.69 14.70 -17.72
CA PHE A 267 14.15 14.60 -17.61
C PHE A 267 14.72 13.32 -18.25
N GLY A 268 13.93 12.25 -18.36
CA GLY A 268 14.36 10.98 -18.97
C GLY A 268 14.34 10.92 -20.49
N LYS A 269 13.65 11.82 -21.19
CA LYS A 269 13.46 11.81 -22.66
C LYS A 269 13.65 13.16 -23.34
N GLY A 270 14.52 14.05 -22.85
CA GLY A 270 14.95 15.25 -23.59
C GLY A 270 13.81 16.13 -24.14
N ILE A 271 12.69 16.29 -23.42
CA ILE A 271 11.54 17.08 -23.87
C ILE A 271 11.72 18.56 -23.47
N GLN A 272 11.47 19.44 -24.43
CA GLN A 272 11.78 20.86 -24.39
C GLN A 272 11.00 21.63 -23.30
N PHE A 273 11.64 22.71 -22.84
CA PHE A 273 11.26 23.66 -21.80
C PHE A 273 9.82 24.21 -21.86
N PHE A 274 9.14 24.13 -22.98
CA PHE A 274 7.78 24.65 -23.21
C PHE A 274 6.68 23.87 -22.48
N ASP A 275 6.80 22.55 -22.33
CA ASP A 275 5.77 21.75 -21.68
C ASP A 275 5.71 21.96 -20.16
N TYR A 276 6.84 22.36 -19.55
CA TYR A 276 6.91 22.72 -18.13
C TYR A 276 6.07 23.99 -17.81
N PHE A 277 6.03 24.94 -18.75
CA PHE A 277 5.30 26.20 -18.55
C PHE A 277 3.79 26.00 -18.60
N PHE A 278 3.30 25.22 -19.55
CA PHE A 278 1.87 24.86 -19.67
C PHE A 278 1.37 24.05 -18.48
N MET A 279 2.16 23.09 -17.98
CA MET A 279 1.80 22.31 -16.80
C MET A 279 1.74 23.14 -15.52
N ARG A 280 2.65 24.09 -15.35
CA ARG A 280 2.64 24.99 -14.18
C ARG A 280 1.39 25.90 -14.18
N GLN A 281 0.88 26.23 -15.33
CA GLN A 281 -0.35 27.01 -15.50
C GLN A 281 -1.59 26.17 -15.19
N SER A 282 -1.68 24.94 -15.71
CA SER A 282 -2.77 23.99 -15.39
C SER A 282 -2.81 23.59 -13.91
N MET A 283 -1.66 23.43 -13.27
CA MET A 283 -1.58 23.16 -11.83
C MET A 283 -1.97 24.36 -10.96
N ARG A 284 -1.80 25.62 -11.45
CA ARG A 284 -2.27 26.81 -10.77
C ARG A 284 -3.80 26.96 -10.84
N GLU A 285 -4.40 26.53 -11.93
CA GLU A 285 -5.87 26.54 -12.10
C GLU A 285 -6.56 25.48 -11.24
N LEU A 286 -5.95 24.29 -11.08
CA LEU A 286 -6.43 23.25 -10.17
C LEU A 286 -6.31 23.63 -8.68
N LYS A 287 -5.43 24.58 -8.33
CA LYS A 287 -5.31 25.10 -6.95
C LYS A 287 -6.36 26.18 -6.62
N LYS A 288 -7.09 26.69 -7.62
CA LYS A 288 -8.13 27.72 -7.44
C LYS A 288 -9.55 27.16 -7.36
N LYS A 289 -9.74 25.87 -7.59
CA LYS A 289 -10.98 25.12 -7.35
C LYS A 289 -10.80 24.21 -6.12
#